data_8fe9226d3cd3b27378e7a55e97ee7c79
#
_entry.id   8fe9226d3cd3b27378e7a55e97ee7c79
#
_cell.length_a   1.000
_cell.length_b   1.000
_cell.length_c   1.000
_cell.angle_alpha   90.00
_cell.angle_beta   90.00
_cell.angle_gamma   90.00
#
_symmetry.space_group_name_H-M   'P 1'
#
loop_
_entity.id
_entity.type
_entity.pdbx_description
1 polymer ?
#
loop_
_entity_poly.entity_id
_entity_poly.type
_entity_poly.pdbx_seq_one_letter_code
_entity_poly.pdbx_strand_id
1 'polypeptide(L)'
;MAEPTTYVFDFDSTLVRIETLEALADIALAGAPDAAAIRAEVSALTDQAMTGDLPFGEALRRRLALLPLTRDHVAELAARILDEGTPSVRRNLRFFRENAGRIVILSGGFREIIAPLAAHLHVPPERVLCNDLTYDAEGRVTGVDEANPLSQAGGKPVVIRALGLPGPVVMIGDGWTDAEVRLSGAADRFHAFTEVVRRDRVIAAADTEAPSMDEFLHTEGLAGRWSYPRRRIRILLLENIHPAAVERLEEAGYTVESLKGALDEDALIEAVRGVHVLGVRSKTQVSARVLDAADRLMAVAAFCIGTNQIDLDAAAGRGVAVFNAPYSNTRSVVELAVGLTIALLRDVADKSAAMHRGE
;
A
#
# COMPACT_ATOMS: atom_id res chain seq x y z
N MET A 1 0.72 -11.73 34.07
CA MET A 1 0.94 -10.94 32.87
C MET A 1 -0.06 -11.43 31.85
N ALA A 2 -0.74 -10.53 31.09
CA ALA A 2 -1.62 -10.97 29.99
C ALA A 2 -0.79 -11.76 28.97
N GLU A 3 -1.36 -12.83 28.43
CA GLU A 3 -0.71 -13.60 27.38
C GLU A 3 -0.53 -12.73 26.13
N PRO A 4 0.58 -12.88 25.40
CA PRO A 4 0.87 -12.06 24.24
C PRO A 4 -0.08 -12.38 23.08
N THR A 5 -0.53 -11.35 22.37
CA THR A 5 -1.39 -11.48 21.17
C THR A 5 -0.69 -12.29 20.08
N THR A 6 -1.42 -13.23 19.47
CA THR A 6 -1.01 -13.94 18.27
C THR A 6 -1.65 -13.28 17.03
N TYR A 7 -0.85 -12.99 16.02
CA TYR A 7 -1.27 -12.38 14.76
C TYR A 7 -1.32 -13.42 13.65
N VAL A 8 -2.47 -13.60 13.05
CA VAL A 8 -2.70 -14.56 11.96
C VAL A 8 -2.91 -13.79 10.67
N PHE A 9 -2.01 -13.97 9.72
CA PHE A 9 -2.06 -13.30 8.43
C PHE A 9 -2.50 -14.26 7.33
N ASP A 10 -3.42 -13.80 6.48
CA ASP A 10 -3.59 -14.40 5.17
C ASP A 10 -2.41 -14.06 4.26
N PHE A 11 -2.30 -14.75 3.13
CA PHE A 11 -1.17 -14.61 2.21
C PHE A 11 -1.55 -13.81 0.96
N ASP A 12 -2.42 -14.35 0.10
CA ASP A 12 -2.85 -13.73 -1.15
C ASP A 12 -3.58 -12.41 -0.87
N SER A 13 -3.33 -11.40 -1.69
CA SER A 13 -3.90 -10.04 -1.53
C SER A 13 -3.73 -9.41 -0.14
N THR A 14 -2.91 -10.01 0.72
CA THR A 14 -2.58 -9.55 2.08
C THR A 14 -1.07 -9.39 2.26
N LEU A 15 -0.30 -10.47 2.40
CA LEU A 15 1.16 -10.41 2.48
C LEU A 15 1.80 -10.17 1.10
N VAL A 16 1.17 -10.62 0.05
CA VAL A 16 1.51 -10.34 -1.36
C VAL A 16 0.38 -9.58 -2.03
N ARG A 17 0.72 -8.82 -3.10
CA ARG A 17 -0.24 -8.02 -3.87
C ARG A 17 -0.91 -8.77 -5.02
N ILE A 18 -0.78 -10.09 -5.06
CA ILE A 18 -1.32 -10.95 -6.11
C ILE A 18 -2.20 -12.05 -5.51
N GLU A 19 -3.05 -12.63 -6.36
CA GLU A 19 -3.67 -13.94 -6.16
C GLU A 19 -2.74 -14.98 -6.77
N THR A 20 -2.16 -15.87 -5.96
CA THR A 20 -1.10 -16.79 -6.43
C THR A 20 -1.59 -17.74 -7.53
N LEU A 21 -2.83 -18.18 -7.49
CA LEU A 21 -3.38 -19.06 -8.52
C LEU A 21 -3.63 -18.34 -9.86
N GLU A 22 -3.96 -17.04 -9.82
CA GLU A 22 -4.05 -16.21 -11.02
C GLU A 22 -2.67 -15.97 -11.64
N ALA A 23 -1.68 -15.68 -10.81
CA ALA A 23 -0.29 -15.55 -11.25
C ALA A 23 0.27 -16.85 -11.84
N LEU A 24 -0.10 -18.00 -11.29
CA LEU A 24 0.21 -19.31 -11.89
C LEU A 24 -0.50 -19.51 -13.24
N ALA A 25 -1.75 -19.04 -13.38
CA ALA A 25 -2.48 -19.08 -14.65
C ALA A 25 -1.76 -18.24 -15.72
N ASP A 26 -1.22 -17.07 -15.36
CA ASP A 26 -0.45 -16.23 -16.28
C ASP A 26 0.79 -16.92 -16.79
N ILE A 27 1.50 -17.65 -15.93
CA ILE A 27 2.69 -18.41 -16.31
C ILE A 27 2.32 -19.60 -17.18
N ALA A 28 1.38 -20.43 -16.72
CA ALA A 28 1.02 -21.69 -17.36
C ALA A 28 0.33 -21.53 -18.72
N LEU A 29 -0.39 -20.41 -18.90
CA LEU A 29 -1.11 -20.11 -20.13
C LEU A 29 -0.36 -19.15 -21.07
N ALA A 30 0.93 -18.90 -20.82
CA ALA A 30 1.73 -18.02 -21.66
C ALA A 30 1.78 -18.55 -23.12
N GLY A 31 1.21 -17.77 -24.06
CA GLY A 31 1.16 -18.14 -25.48
C GLY A 31 0.04 -19.11 -25.88
N ALA A 32 -0.81 -19.55 -24.96
CA ALA A 32 -1.97 -20.39 -25.31
C ALA A 32 -3.07 -19.55 -26.00
N PRO A 33 -3.73 -20.09 -27.04
CA PRO A 33 -4.72 -19.33 -27.82
C PRO A 33 -5.99 -18.96 -27.04
N ASP A 34 -6.35 -19.73 -26.04
CA ASP A 34 -7.52 -19.58 -25.16
C ASP A 34 -7.20 -19.00 -23.77
N ALA A 35 -5.94 -18.55 -23.60
CA ALA A 35 -5.44 -18.01 -22.32
C ALA A 35 -6.34 -16.93 -21.70
N ALA A 36 -6.85 -16.00 -22.51
CA ALA A 36 -7.67 -14.89 -22.03
C ALA A 36 -9.02 -15.39 -21.42
N ALA A 37 -9.65 -16.38 -22.05
CA ALA A 37 -10.90 -16.95 -21.58
C ALA A 37 -10.70 -17.74 -20.28
N ILE A 38 -9.66 -18.57 -20.21
CA ILE A 38 -9.35 -19.37 -19.02
C ILE A 38 -8.98 -18.46 -17.84
N ARG A 39 -8.16 -17.40 -18.05
CA ARG A 39 -7.83 -16.43 -17.00
C ARG A 39 -9.08 -15.74 -16.45
N ALA A 40 -9.97 -15.29 -17.33
CA ALA A 40 -11.22 -14.67 -16.92
C ALA A 40 -12.09 -15.62 -16.07
N GLU A 41 -12.13 -16.91 -16.39
CA GLU A 41 -12.86 -17.90 -15.61
C GLU A 41 -12.18 -18.15 -14.25
N VAL A 42 -10.85 -18.25 -14.20
CA VAL A 42 -10.08 -18.41 -12.95
C VAL A 42 -10.33 -17.20 -12.03
N SER A 43 -10.24 -15.97 -12.55
CA SER A 43 -10.49 -14.75 -11.77
C SER A 43 -11.94 -14.67 -11.26
N ALA A 44 -12.93 -15.00 -12.09
CA ALA A 44 -14.33 -15.03 -11.66
C ALA A 44 -14.58 -16.04 -10.53
N LEU A 45 -13.94 -17.21 -10.57
CA LEU A 45 -14.02 -18.22 -9.50
C LEU A 45 -13.31 -17.74 -8.22
N THR A 46 -12.20 -16.99 -8.35
CA THR A 46 -11.52 -16.35 -7.21
C THR A 46 -12.45 -15.36 -6.53
N ASP A 47 -13.05 -14.43 -7.27
CA ASP A 47 -13.95 -13.41 -6.73
C ASP A 47 -15.15 -14.03 -6.00
N GLN A 48 -15.79 -15.06 -6.60
CA GLN A 48 -16.90 -15.76 -5.97
C GLN A 48 -16.50 -16.45 -4.66
N ALA A 49 -15.30 -17.03 -4.59
CA ALA A 49 -14.82 -17.64 -3.35
C ALA A 49 -14.49 -16.57 -2.29
N MET A 50 -13.88 -15.45 -2.70
CA MET A 50 -13.47 -14.37 -1.78
C MET A 50 -14.67 -13.55 -1.29
N THR A 51 -15.79 -13.51 -2.02
CA THR A 51 -17.05 -12.93 -1.54
C THR A 51 -17.88 -13.90 -0.72
N GLY A 52 -17.54 -15.21 -0.74
CA GLY A 52 -18.29 -16.27 -0.07
C GLY A 52 -19.53 -16.75 -0.84
N ASP A 53 -19.63 -16.42 -2.13
CA ASP A 53 -20.73 -16.87 -3.02
C ASP A 53 -20.52 -18.29 -3.55
N LEU A 54 -19.25 -18.76 -3.56
CA LEU A 54 -18.86 -20.12 -3.91
C LEU A 54 -18.02 -20.73 -2.78
N PRO A 55 -18.27 -21.99 -2.33
CA PRO A 55 -17.43 -22.66 -1.34
C PRO A 55 -15.97 -22.73 -1.79
N PHE A 56 -15.04 -22.34 -0.91
CA PHE A 56 -13.61 -22.23 -1.23
C PHE A 56 -13.03 -23.50 -1.87
N GLY A 57 -13.28 -24.68 -1.27
CA GLY A 57 -12.74 -25.94 -1.79
C GLY A 57 -13.27 -26.31 -3.18
N GLU A 58 -14.51 -25.94 -3.50
CA GLU A 58 -15.05 -26.12 -4.86
C GLU A 58 -14.36 -25.18 -5.84
N ALA A 59 -14.22 -23.91 -5.50
CA ALA A 59 -13.51 -22.93 -6.32
C ALA A 59 -12.06 -23.34 -6.57
N LEU A 60 -11.37 -23.82 -5.54
CA LEU A 60 -9.99 -24.29 -5.64
C LEU A 60 -9.85 -25.45 -6.63
N ARG A 61 -10.69 -26.48 -6.51
CA ARG A 61 -10.67 -27.64 -7.43
C ARG A 61 -10.97 -27.23 -8.87
N ARG A 62 -11.97 -26.37 -9.09
CA ARG A 62 -12.35 -25.91 -10.43
C ARG A 62 -11.22 -25.09 -11.06
N ARG A 63 -10.59 -24.19 -10.33
CA ARG A 63 -9.46 -23.40 -10.83
C ARG A 63 -8.25 -24.26 -11.17
N LEU A 64 -7.90 -25.23 -10.32
CA LEU A 64 -6.79 -26.16 -10.60
C LEU A 64 -7.05 -27.02 -11.84
N ALA A 65 -8.31 -27.47 -12.05
CA ALA A 65 -8.66 -28.28 -13.21
C ALA A 65 -8.59 -27.52 -14.56
N LEU A 66 -8.69 -26.18 -14.53
CA LEU A 66 -8.59 -25.33 -15.71
C LEU A 66 -7.12 -25.10 -16.15
N LEU A 67 -6.14 -25.37 -15.29
CA LEU A 67 -4.75 -24.94 -15.50
C LEU A 67 -3.80 -26.12 -15.72
N PRO A 68 -2.99 -26.12 -16.80
CA PRO A 68 -1.98 -27.14 -17.07
C PRO A 68 -0.71 -26.88 -16.22
N LEU A 69 -0.87 -26.85 -14.89
CA LEU A 69 0.21 -26.51 -13.97
C LEU A 69 1.26 -27.60 -13.89
N THR A 70 2.51 -27.20 -13.79
CA THR A 70 3.67 -28.07 -13.58
C THR A 70 4.49 -27.55 -12.39
N ARG A 71 5.39 -28.42 -11.89
CA ARG A 71 6.37 -28.06 -10.85
C ARG A 71 7.23 -26.85 -11.25
N ASP A 72 7.58 -26.73 -12.53
CA ASP A 72 8.39 -25.63 -13.04
C ASP A 72 7.64 -24.30 -12.96
N HIS A 73 6.34 -24.27 -13.28
CA HIS A 73 5.50 -23.06 -13.14
C HIS A 73 5.43 -22.60 -11.67
N VAL A 74 5.30 -23.55 -10.74
CA VAL A 74 5.27 -23.27 -9.30
C VAL A 74 6.63 -22.72 -8.84
N ALA A 75 7.74 -23.33 -9.29
CA ALA A 75 9.08 -22.86 -8.96
C ALA A 75 9.38 -21.48 -9.53
N GLU A 76 8.90 -21.17 -10.75
CA GLU A 76 9.05 -19.85 -11.36
C GLU A 76 8.37 -18.78 -10.52
N LEU A 77 7.11 -19.01 -10.10
CA LEU A 77 6.41 -18.05 -9.25
C LEU A 77 7.08 -17.91 -7.87
N ALA A 78 7.48 -19.01 -7.26
CA ALA A 78 8.17 -19.02 -5.97
C ALA A 78 9.47 -18.20 -6.00
N ALA A 79 10.22 -18.25 -7.11
CA ALA A 79 11.48 -17.51 -7.26
C ALA A 79 11.29 -15.99 -7.27
N ARG A 80 10.13 -15.49 -7.70
CA ARG A 80 9.83 -14.05 -7.77
C ARG A 80 8.87 -13.54 -6.70
N ILE A 81 8.38 -14.41 -5.81
CA ILE A 81 7.33 -14.05 -4.84
C ILE A 81 7.72 -12.89 -3.91
N LEU A 82 9.00 -12.70 -3.64
CA LEU A 82 9.49 -11.58 -2.82
C LEU A 82 9.24 -10.21 -3.49
N ASP A 83 9.24 -10.15 -4.82
CA ASP A 83 8.96 -8.92 -5.56
C ASP A 83 7.47 -8.57 -5.52
N GLU A 84 6.62 -9.55 -5.26
CA GLU A 84 5.18 -9.39 -5.12
C GLU A 84 4.73 -9.04 -3.69
N GLY A 85 5.66 -8.90 -2.76
CA GLY A 85 5.35 -8.50 -1.37
C GLY A 85 4.62 -7.15 -1.31
N THR A 86 3.50 -7.11 -0.56
CA THR A 86 2.69 -5.90 -0.36
C THR A 86 3.54 -4.74 0.14
N PRO A 87 3.43 -3.53 -0.43
CA PRO A 87 4.32 -2.40 -0.12
C PRO A 87 4.39 -2.06 1.37
N SER A 88 3.26 -2.06 2.08
CA SER A 88 3.28 -1.76 3.52
C SER A 88 3.87 -2.89 4.35
N VAL A 89 3.73 -4.15 3.93
CA VAL A 89 4.39 -5.30 4.56
C VAL A 89 5.91 -5.18 4.43
N ARG A 90 6.39 -4.86 3.22
CA ARG A 90 7.83 -4.65 2.95
C ARG A 90 8.44 -3.51 3.77
N ARG A 91 7.67 -2.46 4.06
CA ARG A 91 8.13 -1.36 4.94
C ARG A 91 8.20 -1.77 6.41
N ASN A 92 7.44 -2.78 6.82
CA ASN A 92 7.28 -3.19 8.21
C ASN A 92 7.96 -4.53 8.54
N LEU A 93 9.00 -4.95 7.80
CA LEU A 93 9.74 -6.20 8.03
C LEU A 93 10.25 -6.33 9.48
N ARG A 94 10.57 -5.21 10.11
CA ARG A 94 11.00 -5.18 11.51
C ARG A 94 9.92 -5.74 12.46
N PHE A 95 8.64 -5.43 12.22
CA PHE A 95 7.53 -5.97 13.00
C PHE A 95 7.51 -7.51 12.91
N PHE A 96 7.60 -8.06 11.71
CA PHE A 96 7.59 -9.50 11.49
C PHE A 96 8.76 -10.17 12.20
N ARG A 97 9.97 -9.65 12.05
CA ARG A 97 11.16 -10.17 12.70
C ARG A 97 11.07 -10.17 14.23
N GLU A 98 10.61 -9.05 14.82
CA GLU A 98 10.51 -8.91 16.29
C GLU A 98 9.35 -9.73 16.89
N ASN A 99 8.37 -10.14 16.08
CA ASN A 99 7.20 -10.88 16.50
C ASN A 99 7.09 -12.29 15.87
N ALA A 100 8.13 -12.79 15.23
CA ALA A 100 8.12 -14.03 14.46
C ALA A 100 7.49 -15.23 15.23
N GLY A 101 7.79 -15.36 16.52
CA GLY A 101 7.22 -16.39 17.37
C GLY A 101 5.71 -16.25 17.68
N ARG A 102 5.08 -15.11 17.30
CA ARG A 102 3.66 -14.81 17.52
C ARG A 102 2.88 -14.60 16.20
N ILE A 103 3.55 -14.78 15.08
CA ILE A 103 2.95 -14.67 13.76
C ILE A 103 2.64 -16.06 13.23
N VAL A 104 1.46 -16.21 12.64
CA VAL A 104 1.02 -17.39 11.90
C VAL A 104 0.64 -16.90 10.50
N ILE A 105 1.08 -17.60 9.47
CA ILE A 105 0.57 -17.44 8.09
C ILE A 105 -0.46 -18.55 7.88
N LEU A 106 -1.70 -18.17 7.53
CA LEU A 106 -2.82 -19.08 7.34
C LEU A 106 -3.45 -18.86 5.98
N SER A 107 -3.16 -19.70 5.02
CA SER A 107 -3.55 -19.49 3.62
C SER A 107 -4.16 -20.72 2.97
N GLY A 108 -5.11 -20.49 2.07
CA GLY A 108 -5.57 -21.48 1.10
C GLY A 108 -4.60 -21.73 -0.07
N GLY A 109 -3.50 -20.98 -0.14
CA GLY A 109 -2.44 -21.09 -1.15
C GLY A 109 -1.48 -22.26 -0.91
N PHE A 110 -0.35 -22.27 -1.62
CA PHE A 110 0.54 -23.43 -1.72
C PHE A 110 1.90 -23.18 -1.07
N ARG A 111 2.37 -24.18 -0.32
CA ARG A 111 3.58 -24.12 0.51
C ARG A 111 4.81 -23.69 -0.28
N GLU A 112 5.02 -24.24 -1.47
CA GLU A 112 6.20 -23.97 -2.29
C GLU A 112 6.31 -22.48 -2.67
N ILE A 113 5.17 -21.79 -2.81
CA ILE A 113 5.11 -20.35 -3.15
C ILE A 113 5.19 -19.49 -1.88
N ILE A 114 4.56 -19.93 -0.80
CA ILE A 114 4.47 -19.16 0.46
C ILE A 114 5.79 -19.19 1.23
N ALA A 115 6.49 -20.33 1.23
CA ALA A 115 7.66 -20.55 2.07
C ALA A 115 8.80 -19.53 1.87
N PRO A 116 9.16 -19.08 0.65
CA PRO A 116 10.22 -18.10 0.47
C PRO A 116 9.91 -16.74 1.13
N LEU A 117 8.66 -16.25 1.02
CA LEU A 117 8.28 -15.00 1.68
C LEU A 117 8.17 -15.18 3.20
N ALA A 118 7.62 -16.30 3.67
CA ALA A 118 7.55 -16.61 5.10
C ALA A 118 8.95 -16.61 5.74
N ALA A 119 9.93 -17.21 5.08
CA ALA A 119 11.33 -17.19 5.52
C ALA A 119 11.92 -15.78 5.53
N HIS A 120 11.62 -14.95 4.52
CA HIS A 120 12.02 -13.54 4.46
C HIS A 120 11.41 -12.71 5.60
N LEU A 121 10.17 -13.02 5.99
CA LEU A 121 9.47 -12.43 7.14
C LEU A 121 9.90 -13.05 8.49
N HIS A 122 10.84 -13.98 8.50
CA HIS A 122 11.32 -14.73 9.66
C HIS A 122 10.22 -15.57 10.37
N VAL A 123 9.13 -15.90 9.68
CA VAL A 123 8.07 -16.76 10.24
C VAL A 123 8.55 -18.20 10.21
N PRO A 124 8.55 -18.92 11.35
CA PRO A 124 8.99 -20.31 11.40
C PRO A 124 8.12 -21.24 10.52
N PRO A 125 8.68 -22.26 9.85
CA PRO A 125 7.94 -23.15 8.96
C PRO A 125 6.72 -23.81 9.60
N GLU A 126 6.78 -24.16 10.88
CA GLU A 126 5.68 -24.76 11.66
C GLU A 126 4.53 -23.78 11.92
N ARG A 127 4.72 -22.49 11.65
CA ARG A 127 3.72 -21.44 11.74
C ARG A 127 3.18 -21.01 10.36
N VAL A 128 3.54 -21.74 9.31
CA VAL A 128 3.05 -21.56 7.94
C VAL A 128 2.08 -22.69 7.64
N LEU A 129 0.79 -22.38 7.70
CA LEU A 129 -0.31 -23.30 7.53
C LEU A 129 -0.98 -23.01 6.18
N CYS A 130 -0.84 -23.94 5.25
CA CYS A 130 -1.28 -23.79 3.88
C CYS A 130 -1.48 -25.15 3.22
N ASN A 131 -1.93 -25.16 1.98
CA ASN A 131 -2.06 -26.41 1.22
C ASN A 131 -0.71 -26.86 0.65
N ASP A 132 -0.62 -28.16 0.41
CA ASP A 132 0.48 -28.81 -0.33
C ASP A 132 -0.05 -29.30 -1.67
N LEU A 133 0.65 -28.99 -2.78
CA LEU A 133 0.29 -29.47 -4.11
C LEU A 133 0.66 -30.96 -4.26
N THR A 134 -0.17 -31.70 -4.99
CA THR A 134 0.12 -33.08 -5.39
C THR A 134 0.54 -33.12 -6.86
N TYR A 135 1.47 -34.04 -7.20
CA TYR A 135 2.08 -34.12 -8.51
C TYR A 135 2.06 -35.56 -9.03
N ASP A 136 1.94 -35.71 -10.35
CA ASP A 136 2.18 -37.00 -11.03
C ASP A 136 3.69 -37.24 -11.24
N ALA A 137 4.03 -38.40 -11.85
CA ALA A 137 5.41 -38.77 -12.12
C ALA A 137 6.12 -37.83 -13.12
N GLU A 138 5.36 -37.12 -13.96
CA GLU A 138 5.85 -36.17 -14.95
C GLU A 138 5.96 -34.75 -14.37
N GLY A 139 5.61 -34.55 -13.09
CA GLY A 139 5.67 -33.25 -12.40
C GLY A 139 4.48 -32.33 -12.71
N ARG A 140 3.39 -32.84 -13.26
CA ARG A 140 2.14 -32.08 -13.44
C ARG A 140 1.36 -32.03 -12.14
N VAL A 141 0.77 -30.90 -11.82
CA VAL A 141 -0.11 -30.73 -10.67
C VAL A 141 -1.39 -31.55 -10.88
N THR A 142 -1.69 -32.41 -9.93
CA THR A 142 -2.90 -33.27 -9.93
C THR A 142 -3.98 -32.77 -8.98
N GLY A 143 -3.63 -31.85 -8.08
CA GLY A 143 -4.54 -31.28 -7.08
C GLY A 143 -3.82 -30.84 -5.83
N VAL A 144 -4.51 -30.92 -4.71
CA VAL A 144 -4.01 -30.64 -3.36
C VAL A 144 -4.29 -31.82 -2.43
N ASP A 145 -3.64 -31.87 -1.28
CA ASP A 145 -3.99 -32.80 -0.22
C ASP A 145 -5.39 -32.47 0.32
N GLU A 146 -6.38 -33.28 -0.06
CA GLU A 146 -7.78 -33.12 0.35
C GLU A 146 -8.02 -33.41 1.84
N ALA A 147 -7.08 -34.08 2.52
CA ALA A 147 -7.15 -34.28 3.97
C ALA A 147 -6.78 -33.00 4.75
N ASN A 148 -6.14 -32.02 4.10
CA ASN A 148 -5.84 -30.75 4.71
C ASN A 148 -7.13 -29.89 4.83
N PRO A 149 -7.55 -29.48 6.03
CA PRO A 149 -8.75 -28.65 6.19
C PRO A 149 -8.72 -27.36 5.35
N LEU A 150 -7.54 -26.79 5.09
CA LEU A 150 -7.37 -25.56 4.30
C LEU A 150 -7.73 -25.74 2.81
N SER A 151 -7.87 -26.96 2.33
CA SER A 151 -8.41 -27.27 1.00
C SER A 151 -9.94 -27.25 0.94
N GLN A 152 -10.62 -27.13 2.10
CA GLN A 152 -12.07 -27.24 2.24
C GLN A 152 -12.71 -25.93 2.70
N ALA A 153 -14.02 -25.80 2.49
CA ALA A 153 -14.80 -24.70 3.04
C ALA A 153 -14.75 -24.69 4.58
N GLY A 154 -14.58 -23.51 5.18
CA GLY A 154 -14.49 -23.37 6.64
C GLY A 154 -13.21 -23.93 7.25
N GLY A 155 -12.18 -24.23 6.45
CA GLY A 155 -10.95 -24.83 6.93
C GLY A 155 -10.12 -23.93 7.81
N LYS A 156 -10.04 -22.63 7.54
CA LYS A 156 -9.26 -21.67 8.36
C LYS A 156 -9.70 -21.68 9.84
N PRO A 157 -11.01 -21.57 10.19
CA PRO A 157 -11.47 -21.70 11.57
C PRO A 157 -11.10 -23.04 12.25
N VAL A 158 -11.18 -24.14 11.52
CA VAL A 158 -10.85 -25.48 12.02
C VAL A 158 -9.38 -25.55 12.44
N VAL A 159 -8.50 -25.07 11.56
CA VAL A 159 -7.05 -25.08 11.80
C VAL A 159 -6.68 -24.17 12.98
N ILE A 160 -7.23 -22.95 13.07
CA ILE A 160 -6.93 -22.04 14.18
C ILE A 160 -7.34 -22.64 15.53
N ARG A 161 -8.53 -23.26 15.61
CA ARG A 161 -8.94 -23.93 16.85
C ARG A 161 -8.03 -25.11 17.24
N ALA A 162 -7.60 -25.89 16.25
CA ALA A 162 -6.74 -27.03 16.48
C ALA A 162 -5.34 -26.66 17.00
N LEU A 163 -4.86 -25.43 16.67
CA LEU A 163 -3.58 -24.93 17.14
C LEU A 163 -3.55 -24.58 18.63
N GLY A 164 -4.70 -24.29 19.25
CA GLY A 164 -4.75 -23.90 20.66
C GLY A 164 -3.86 -22.71 20.96
N LEU A 165 -3.89 -21.67 20.12
CA LEU A 165 -3.01 -20.51 20.21
C LEU A 165 -3.15 -19.79 21.55
N PRO A 166 -2.04 -19.39 22.20
CA PRO A 166 -2.09 -18.68 23.46
C PRO A 166 -2.51 -17.21 23.27
N GLY A 167 -3.27 -16.68 24.23
CA GLY A 167 -3.69 -15.27 24.28
C GLY A 167 -4.69 -14.88 23.20
N PRO A 168 -4.93 -13.57 23.05
CA PRO A 168 -5.82 -13.08 22.02
C PRO A 168 -5.32 -13.40 20.61
N VAL A 169 -6.22 -13.85 19.74
CA VAL A 169 -5.95 -14.14 18.33
C VAL A 169 -6.51 -13.02 17.47
N VAL A 170 -5.67 -12.43 16.64
CA VAL A 170 -6.03 -11.36 15.71
C VAL A 170 -5.82 -11.84 14.28
N MET A 171 -6.90 -11.90 13.49
CA MET A 171 -6.88 -12.27 12.08
C MET A 171 -6.73 -11.02 11.21
N ILE A 172 -5.88 -11.10 10.19
CA ILE A 172 -5.66 -10.07 9.19
C ILE A 172 -5.75 -10.71 7.80
N GLY A 173 -6.68 -10.27 6.97
CA GLY A 173 -6.89 -10.82 5.63
C GLY A 173 -7.91 -10.01 4.84
N ASP A 174 -8.07 -10.32 3.55
CA ASP A 174 -8.91 -9.58 2.62
C ASP A 174 -10.15 -10.37 2.17
N GLY A 175 -10.21 -11.68 2.48
CA GLY A 175 -11.21 -12.61 1.98
C GLY A 175 -12.31 -12.98 2.98
N TRP A 176 -13.41 -13.56 2.45
CA TRP A 176 -14.50 -14.05 3.29
C TRP A 176 -14.06 -15.18 4.23
N THR A 177 -13.13 -16.03 3.79
CA THR A 177 -12.59 -17.13 4.60
C THR A 177 -11.86 -16.63 5.85
N ASP A 178 -11.34 -15.38 5.83
CA ASP A 178 -10.72 -14.72 6.99
C ASP A 178 -11.78 -14.20 7.95
N ALA A 179 -12.84 -13.59 7.41
CA ALA A 179 -13.99 -13.18 8.20
C ALA A 179 -14.63 -14.37 8.93
N GLU A 180 -14.70 -15.56 8.31
CA GLU A 180 -15.20 -16.78 8.94
C GLU A 180 -14.42 -17.17 10.21
N VAL A 181 -13.11 -16.90 10.27
CA VAL A 181 -12.31 -17.16 11.49
C VAL A 181 -12.85 -16.35 12.66
N ARG A 182 -13.17 -15.07 12.43
CA ARG A 182 -13.77 -14.18 13.43
C ARG A 182 -15.21 -14.57 13.75
N LEU A 183 -16.05 -14.74 12.75
CA LEU A 183 -17.46 -15.04 12.89
C LEU A 183 -17.70 -16.37 13.61
N SER A 184 -16.81 -17.33 13.45
CA SER A 184 -16.85 -18.61 14.17
C SER A 184 -16.34 -18.56 15.60
N GLY A 185 -15.78 -17.42 16.05
CA GLY A 185 -15.16 -17.26 17.35
C GLY A 185 -13.78 -17.92 17.46
N ALA A 186 -13.12 -18.26 16.35
CA ALA A 186 -11.74 -18.76 16.36
C ALA A 186 -10.68 -17.64 16.44
N ALA A 187 -11.07 -16.40 16.18
CA ALA A 187 -10.28 -15.20 16.44
C ALA A 187 -11.07 -14.20 17.29
N ASP A 188 -10.36 -13.43 18.12
CA ASP A 188 -10.95 -12.39 18.96
C ASP A 188 -11.21 -11.09 18.20
N ARG A 189 -10.39 -10.81 17.19
CA ARG A 189 -10.52 -9.65 16.29
C ARG A 189 -10.18 -10.03 14.87
N PHE A 190 -10.79 -9.29 13.93
CA PHE A 190 -10.50 -9.37 12.50
C PHE A 190 -10.33 -7.98 11.89
N HIS A 191 -9.20 -7.79 11.23
CA HIS A 191 -8.91 -6.61 10.43
C HIS A 191 -9.06 -6.96 8.95
N ALA A 192 -10.02 -6.35 8.26
CA ALA A 192 -10.12 -6.46 6.81
C ALA A 192 -8.97 -5.67 6.16
N PHE A 193 -8.02 -6.39 5.57
CA PHE A 193 -6.88 -5.78 4.90
C PHE A 193 -7.28 -5.33 3.49
N THR A 194 -7.12 -4.02 3.17
CA THR A 194 -7.66 -3.43 1.96
C THR A 194 -6.64 -2.66 1.11
N GLU A 195 -5.33 -2.88 1.35
CA GLU A 195 -4.27 -2.23 0.55
C GLU A 195 -4.25 -2.75 -0.90
N VAL A 196 -4.57 -4.01 -1.11
CA VAL A 196 -4.53 -4.68 -2.43
C VAL A 196 -5.91 -4.74 -3.05
N VAL A 197 -6.87 -5.31 -2.33
CA VAL A 197 -8.25 -5.46 -2.80
C VAL A 197 -9.21 -4.99 -1.72
N ARG A 198 -10.26 -4.26 -2.12
CA ARG A 198 -11.30 -3.80 -1.21
C ARG A 198 -12.61 -4.52 -1.49
N ARG A 199 -13.10 -5.30 -0.51
CA ARG A 199 -14.35 -6.07 -0.60
C ARG A 199 -15.32 -5.61 0.49
N ASP A 200 -16.38 -4.88 0.10
CA ASP A 200 -17.32 -4.26 1.05
C ASP A 200 -17.99 -5.27 1.99
N ARG A 201 -18.32 -6.48 1.50
CA ARG A 201 -18.88 -7.55 2.33
C ARG A 201 -17.92 -8.01 3.43
N VAL A 202 -16.63 -8.11 3.13
CA VAL A 202 -15.59 -8.51 4.09
C VAL A 202 -15.37 -7.41 5.12
N ILE A 203 -15.33 -6.14 4.68
CA ILE A 203 -15.20 -4.96 5.55
C ILE A 203 -16.39 -4.87 6.53
N ALA A 204 -17.60 -5.13 6.04
CA ALA A 204 -18.81 -5.12 6.89
C ALA A 204 -18.80 -6.21 7.99
N ALA A 205 -18.05 -7.29 7.78
CA ALA A 205 -17.88 -8.38 8.76
C ALA A 205 -16.67 -8.21 9.68
N ALA A 206 -15.82 -7.21 9.44
CA ALA A 206 -14.61 -6.96 10.20
C ALA A 206 -14.85 -6.05 11.41
N ASP A 207 -14.04 -6.21 12.45
CA ASP A 207 -14.01 -5.28 13.58
C ASP A 207 -13.41 -3.92 13.16
N THR A 208 -12.44 -3.92 12.22
CA THR A 208 -11.88 -2.69 11.63
C THR A 208 -11.36 -2.92 10.21
N GLU A 209 -11.27 -1.84 9.43
CA GLU A 209 -10.59 -1.82 8.13
C GLU A 209 -9.11 -1.44 8.32
N ALA A 210 -8.21 -2.19 7.69
CA ALA A 210 -6.77 -1.94 7.68
C ALA A 210 -6.28 -1.75 6.23
N PRO A 211 -6.32 -0.52 5.69
CA PRO A 211 -5.87 -0.24 4.31
C PRO A 211 -4.35 -0.21 4.15
N SER A 212 -3.62 -0.62 5.14
CA SER A 212 -2.17 -0.89 5.08
C SER A 212 -1.72 -1.59 6.37
N MET A 213 -0.54 -2.22 6.32
CA MET A 213 0.12 -2.75 7.52
C MET A 213 0.39 -1.64 8.55
N ASP A 214 0.69 -0.43 8.10
CA ASP A 214 0.90 0.72 8.99
C ASP A 214 -0.37 1.06 9.80
N GLU A 215 -1.55 0.99 9.16
CA GLU A 215 -2.83 1.24 9.83
C GLU A 215 -3.19 0.12 10.81
N PHE A 216 -2.95 -1.14 10.43
CA PHE A 216 -3.08 -2.27 11.33
C PHE A 216 -2.24 -2.09 12.60
N LEU A 217 -0.94 -1.78 12.45
CA LEU A 217 -0.04 -1.53 13.58
C LEU A 217 -0.51 -0.36 14.46
N HIS A 218 -1.06 0.69 13.84
CA HIS A 218 -1.61 1.82 14.58
C HIS A 218 -2.84 1.42 15.41
N THR A 219 -3.76 0.67 14.81
CA THR A 219 -5.00 0.20 15.48
C THR A 219 -4.69 -0.75 16.63
N GLU A 220 -3.67 -1.60 16.49
CA GLU A 220 -3.18 -2.48 17.55
C GLU A 220 -2.30 -1.77 18.61
N GLY A 221 -2.17 -0.43 18.54
CA GLY A 221 -1.37 0.36 19.48
C GLY A 221 0.15 0.17 19.32
N LEU A 222 0.59 -0.34 18.19
CA LEU A 222 1.99 -0.62 17.86
C LEU A 222 2.64 0.45 16.99
N ALA A 223 1.84 1.37 16.43
CA ALA A 223 2.33 2.49 15.62
C ALA A 223 3.23 3.43 16.44
N GLY A 224 4.17 4.07 15.74
CA GLY A 224 5.20 4.91 16.37
C GLY A 224 6.41 4.11 16.86
N ARG A 225 6.27 2.81 17.05
CA ARG A 225 7.39 1.91 17.35
C ARG A 225 8.11 1.42 16.09
N TRP A 226 7.36 1.18 15.00
CA TRP A 226 7.87 0.70 13.72
C TRP A 226 7.56 1.63 12.55
N SER A 227 6.29 2.08 12.41
CA SER A 227 5.86 3.00 11.35
C SER A 227 4.63 3.81 11.80
N TYR A 228 4.26 4.83 11.01
CA TYR A 228 3.05 5.61 11.17
C TYR A 228 2.24 5.58 9.87
N PRO A 229 0.92 5.39 9.92
CA PRO A 229 0.09 5.27 8.71
C PRO A 229 0.18 6.53 7.85
N ARG A 230 0.65 6.39 6.60
CA ARG A 230 0.82 7.53 5.70
C ARG A 230 -0.47 8.26 5.40
N ARG A 231 -1.60 7.54 5.31
CA ARG A 231 -2.92 8.15 5.08
C ARG A 231 -3.39 9.05 6.25
N ARG A 232 -2.81 8.91 7.44
CA ARG A 232 -3.06 9.80 8.58
C ARG A 232 -2.19 11.05 8.54
N ILE A 233 -1.19 11.09 7.66
CA ILE A 233 -0.37 12.27 7.40
C ILE A 233 -1.13 13.15 6.41
N ARG A 234 -1.67 14.25 6.88
CA ARG A 234 -2.38 15.25 6.08
C ARG A 234 -1.39 16.24 5.48
N ILE A 235 -1.45 16.41 4.17
CA ILE A 235 -0.64 17.35 3.40
C ILE A 235 -1.56 18.41 2.82
N LEU A 236 -1.30 19.68 3.09
CA LEU A 236 -1.99 20.81 2.49
C LEU A 236 -1.06 21.49 1.47
N LEU A 237 -1.48 21.54 0.22
CA LEU A 237 -0.75 22.19 -0.87
C LEU A 237 -1.51 23.44 -1.33
N LEU A 238 -0.84 24.59 -1.35
CA LEU A 238 -1.43 25.88 -1.71
C LEU A 238 -0.85 26.43 -3.01
N GLU A 239 -1.48 27.47 -3.55
CA GLU A 239 -0.97 28.26 -4.70
C GLU A 239 -0.83 27.44 -6.00
N ASN A 240 -1.78 26.55 -6.26
CA ASN A 240 -1.82 25.78 -7.50
C ASN A 240 -0.50 25.03 -7.78
N ILE A 241 0.00 24.32 -6.77
CA ILE A 241 1.11 23.38 -6.95
C ILE A 241 0.71 22.34 -8.00
N HIS A 242 1.64 21.95 -8.86
CA HIS A 242 1.36 21.12 -10.03
C HIS A 242 0.68 19.80 -9.66
N PRO A 243 -0.38 19.36 -10.39
CA PRO A 243 -1.13 18.13 -10.09
C PRO A 243 -0.28 16.88 -9.92
N ALA A 244 0.81 16.75 -10.70
CA ALA A 244 1.74 15.63 -10.54
C ALA A 244 2.35 15.50 -9.14
N ALA A 245 2.39 16.57 -8.33
CA ALA A 245 2.82 16.48 -6.93
C ALA A 245 1.71 15.84 -6.08
N VAL A 246 0.45 16.18 -6.33
CA VAL A 246 -0.72 15.59 -5.67
C VAL A 246 -0.75 14.08 -5.98
N GLU A 247 -0.74 13.72 -7.26
CA GLU A 247 -0.77 12.33 -7.74
C GLU A 247 0.33 11.48 -7.08
N ARG A 248 1.57 11.96 -7.09
CA ARG A 248 2.70 11.22 -6.48
C ARG A 248 2.58 11.05 -4.96
N LEU A 249 2.01 12.04 -4.26
CA LEU A 249 1.81 11.96 -2.81
C LEU A 249 0.65 11.02 -2.47
N GLU A 250 -0.44 11.05 -3.24
CA GLU A 250 -1.57 10.14 -3.10
C GLU A 250 -1.18 8.69 -3.44
N GLU A 251 -0.44 8.47 -4.52
CA GLU A 251 0.16 7.16 -4.86
C GLU A 251 1.09 6.64 -3.76
N ALA A 252 1.78 7.54 -3.06
CA ALA A 252 2.58 7.19 -1.90
C ALA A 252 1.76 6.89 -0.63
N GLY A 253 0.43 7.08 -0.68
CA GLY A 253 -0.51 6.77 0.39
C GLY A 253 -0.78 7.91 1.38
N TYR A 254 -0.41 9.16 1.05
CA TYR A 254 -0.72 10.34 1.87
C TYR A 254 -2.13 10.88 1.59
N THR A 255 -2.70 11.57 2.58
CA THR A 255 -3.94 12.34 2.39
C THR A 255 -3.57 13.76 1.97
N VAL A 256 -3.93 14.15 0.75
CA VAL A 256 -3.55 15.44 0.16
C VAL A 256 -4.78 16.31 -0.05
N GLU A 257 -4.70 17.56 0.41
CA GLU A 257 -5.63 18.62 0.09
C GLU A 257 -4.89 19.68 -0.72
N SER A 258 -5.45 20.11 -1.87
CA SER A 258 -4.81 21.08 -2.75
C SER A 258 -5.74 22.24 -3.05
N LEU A 259 -5.28 23.47 -2.79
CA LEU A 259 -5.99 24.71 -3.05
C LEU A 259 -5.28 25.55 -4.12
N LYS A 260 -6.08 26.15 -5.02
CA LYS A 260 -5.54 26.94 -6.15
C LYS A 260 -4.96 28.29 -5.73
N GLY A 261 -5.45 28.88 -4.63
CA GLY A 261 -5.07 30.21 -4.15
C GLY A 261 -4.01 30.18 -3.06
N ALA A 262 -3.43 31.35 -2.81
CA ALA A 262 -2.80 31.66 -1.54
C ALA A 262 -3.91 31.94 -0.49
N LEU A 263 -3.64 31.62 0.76
CA LEU A 263 -4.49 31.98 1.88
C LEU A 263 -3.91 33.21 2.60
N ASP A 264 -4.77 34.06 3.11
CA ASP A 264 -4.36 35.07 4.10
C ASP A 264 -4.01 34.41 5.44
N GLU A 265 -3.45 35.18 6.37
CA GLU A 265 -2.94 34.62 7.62
C GLU A 265 -4.03 33.96 8.46
N ASP A 266 -5.20 34.57 8.58
CA ASP A 266 -6.27 34.05 9.42
C ASP A 266 -6.92 32.80 8.82
N ALA A 267 -7.11 32.75 7.50
CA ALA A 267 -7.59 31.58 6.79
C ALA A 267 -6.54 30.42 6.87
N LEU A 268 -5.25 30.76 6.80
CA LEU A 268 -4.17 29.77 6.92
C LEU A 268 -4.10 29.19 8.34
N ILE A 269 -4.30 29.99 9.38
CA ILE A 269 -4.35 29.54 10.78
C ILE A 269 -5.43 28.47 10.97
N GLU A 270 -6.60 28.64 10.35
CA GLU A 270 -7.64 27.60 10.43
C GLU A 270 -7.30 26.37 9.57
N ALA A 271 -6.75 26.58 8.38
CA ALA A 271 -6.44 25.49 7.44
C ALA A 271 -5.30 24.57 7.92
N VAL A 272 -4.32 25.08 8.68
CA VAL A 272 -3.15 24.29 9.13
C VAL A 272 -3.45 23.38 10.32
N ARG A 273 -4.61 23.49 10.95
CA ARG A 273 -4.97 22.65 12.10
C ARG A 273 -5.01 21.17 11.70
N GLY A 274 -4.23 20.36 12.41
CA GLY A 274 -4.08 18.92 12.13
C GLY A 274 -3.35 18.59 10.82
N VAL A 275 -2.75 19.58 10.15
CA VAL A 275 -1.88 19.38 8.97
C VAL A 275 -0.48 18.98 9.41
N HIS A 276 0.11 18.01 8.72
CA HIS A 276 1.45 17.49 9.02
C HIS A 276 2.53 18.05 8.08
N VAL A 277 2.17 18.34 6.84
CA VAL A 277 3.05 18.95 5.85
C VAL A 277 2.30 20.05 5.12
N LEU A 278 2.88 21.25 5.08
CA LEU A 278 2.36 22.39 4.36
C LEU A 278 3.21 22.68 3.13
N GLY A 279 2.62 22.66 1.94
CA GLY A 279 3.26 23.07 0.68
C GLY A 279 2.80 24.46 0.27
N VAL A 280 3.75 25.39 0.09
CA VAL A 280 3.47 26.77 -0.36
C VAL A 280 4.36 27.12 -1.55
N ARG A 281 4.04 28.25 -2.21
CA ARG A 281 4.94 28.88 -3.17
C ARG A 281 5.44 30.23 -2.60
N SER A 282 5.31 31.31 -3.37
CA SER A 282 5.91 32.60 -3.01
C SER A 282 4.95 33.62 -2.38
N LYS A 283 3.66 33.34 -2.33
CA LYS A 283 2.63 34.31 -1.92
C LYS A 283 2.15 34.11 -0.48
N THR A 284 1.95 32.87 -0.07
CA THR A 284 1.44 32.53 1.27
C THR A 284 2.49 32.80 2.32
N GLN A 285 2.16 33.62 3.33
CA GLN A 285 3.03 33.95 4.43
C GLN A 285 2.86 32.97 5.58
N VAL A 286 3.90 32.24 5.91
CA VAL A 286 3.93 31.29 7.05
C VAL A 286 4.62 31.97 8.22
N SER A 287 3.84 32.79 8.93
CA SER A 287 4.31 33.57 10.08
C SER A 287 4.44 32.72 11.36
N ALA A 288 5.03 33.26 12.39
CA ALA A 288 5.07 32.64 13.71
C ALA A 288 3.68 32.31 14.24
N ARG A 289 2.63 33.17 13.99
CA ARG A 289 1.25 32.90 14.39
C ARG A 289 0.67 31.66 13.70
N VAL A 290 0.94 31.49 12.42
CA VAL A 290 0.53 30.29 11.65
C VAL A 290 1.19 29.04 12.23
N LEU A 291 2.49 29.11 12.49
CA LEU A 291 3.27 28.01 13.07
C LEU A 291 2.80 27.68 14.50
N ASP A 292 2.35 28.66 15.28
CA ASP A 292 1.75 28.45 16.61
C ASP A 292 0.44 27.67 16.56
N ALA A 293 -0.38 27.93 15.52
CA ALA A 293 -1.66 27.25 15.32
C ALA A 293 -1.51 25.82 14.74
N ALA A 294 -0.37 25.52 14.16
CA ALA A 294 -0.11 24.28 13.44
C ALA A 294 0.33 23.15 14.41
N ASP A 295 -0.62 22.58 15.12
CA ASP A 295 -0.44 21.61 16.22
C ASP A 295 0.26 20.30 15.83
N ARG A 296 0.28 19.95 14.54
CA ARG A 296 0.87 18.70 14.03
C ARG A 296 1.91 18.90 12.92
N LEU A 297 2.26 20.13 12.61
CA LEU A 297 3.14 20.44 11.50
C LEU A 297 4.57 19.93 11.74
N MET A 298 5.04 19.08 10.84
CA MET A 298 6.40 18.52 10.85
C MET A 298 7.30 19.20 9.83
N ALA A 299 6.73 19.64 8.70
CA ALA A 299 7.51 20.25 7.63
C ALA A 299 6.71 21.28 6.83
N VAL A 300 7.43 22.28 6.33
CA VAL A 300 6.97 23.22 5.29
C VAL A 300 7.82 23.03 4.04
N ALA A 301 7.16 22.81 2.90
CA ALA A 301 7.80 22.69 1.59
C ALA A 301 7.53 23.93 0.75
N ALA A 302 8.54 24.75 0.52
CA ALA A 302 8.49 25.88 -0.41
C ALA A 302 8.75 25.37 -1.85
N PHE A 303 7.71 25.28 -2.68
CA PHE A 303 7.82 24.89 -4.09
C PHE A 303 8.34 26.07 -4.95
N CYS A 304 9.38 26.73 -4.46
CA CYS A 304 10.07 27.87 -5.07
C CYS A 304 11.51 27.97 -4.51
N ILE A 305 12.29 28.92 -5.02
CA ILE A 305 13.67 29.14 -4.60
C ILE A 305 13.73 29.83 -3.23
N GLY A 306 12.97 30.91 -3.06
CA GLY A 306 13.00 31.72 -1.85
C GLY A 306 12.26 31.10 -0.66
N THR A 307 12.68 31.45 0.53
CA THR A 307 12.05 31.08 1.81
C THR A 307 11.64 32.29 2.64
N ASN A 308 11.72 33.49 2.05
CA ASN A 308 11.42 34.78 2.72
C ASN A 308 9.96 34.92 3.17
N GLN A 309 9.06 34.11 2.66
CA GLN A 309 7.65 34.00 3.07
C GLN A 309 7.45 33.09 4.29
N ILE A 310 8.49 32.46 4.82
CA ILE A 310 8.43 31.53 5.95
C ILE A 310 9.29 32.09 7.09
N ASP A 311 8.72 32.16 8.28
CA ASP A 311 9.50 32.50 9.49
C ASP A 311 10.36 31.30 9.91
N LEU A 312 11.62 31.31 9.45
CA LEU A 312 12.56 30.21 9.66
C LEU A 312 12.94 30.03 11.13
N ASP A 313 13.05 31.14 11.88
CA ASP A 313 13.43 31.09 13.29
C ASP A 313 12.28 30.48 14.11
N ALA A 314 11.05 30.89 13.82
CA ALA A 314 9.88 30.33 14.45
C ALA A 314 9.69 28.84 14.09
N ALA A 315 9.93 28.46 12.84
CA ALA A 315 9.86 27.06 12.41
C ALA A 315 10.92 26.21 13.14
N ALA A 316 12.17 26.65 13.16
CA ALA A 316 13.27 25.97 13.85
C ALA A 316 13.00 25.82 15.36
N GLY A 317 12.51 26.88 16.01
CA GLY A 317 12.15 26.86 17.43
C GLY A 317 11.07 25.84 17.80
N ARG A 318 10.22 25.43 16.82
CA ARG A 318 9.17 24.42 16.97
C ARG A 318 9.55 23.04 16.42
N GLY A 319 10.77 22.89 15.90
CA GLY A 319 11.21 21.65 15.28
C GLY A 319 10.55 21.34 13.94
N VAL A 320 10.01 22.35 13.25
CA VAL A 320 9.39 22.22 11.93
C VAL A 320 10.48 22.37 10.87
N ALA A 321 10.69 21.32 10.07
CA ALA A 321 11.68 21.35 8.98
C ALA A 321 11.17 22.20 7.80
N VAL A 322 12.04 23.01 7.22
CA VAL A 322 11.72 23.81 6.02
C VAL A 322 12.58 23.35 4.85
N PHE A 323 11.91 23.02 3.75
CA PHE A 323 12.53 22.60 2.49
C PHE A 323 12.20 23.57 1.37
N ASN A 324 13.12 23.81 0.46
CA ASN A 324 12.87 24.59 -0.74
C ASN A 324 13.44 23.90 -1.98
N ALA A 325 13.15 24.47 -3.17
CA ALA A 325 13.64 23.97 -4.45
C ALA A 325 14.62 24.97 -5.09
N PRO A 326 15.86 25.09 -4.59
CA PRO A 326 16.75 26.21 -4.88
C PRO A 326 17.21 26.28 -6.34
N TYR A 327 17.12 25.19 -7.09
CA TYR A 327 17.63 25.11 -8.49
C TYR A 327 16.54 24.86 -9.53
N SER A 328 15.27 24.85 -9.16
CA SER A 328 14.17 24.37 -10.00
C SER A 328 13.94 25.16 -11.28
N ASN A 329 14.24 26.47 -11.29
CA ASN A 329 14.03 27.37 -12.46
C ASN A 329 15.26 28.23 -12.78
N THR A 330 16.44 27.96 -12.19
CA THR A 330 17.65 28.77 -12.40
C THR A 330 17.99 28.94 -13.88
N ARG A 331 17.94 27.86 -14.65
CA ARG A 331 18.23 27.90 -16.09
C ARG A 331 17.26 28.80 -16.85
N SER A 332 15.95 28.65 -16.60
CA SER A 332 14.92 29.45 -17.27
C SER A 332 15.06 30.95 -16.96
N VAL A 333 15.40 31.30 -15.73
CA VAL A 333 15.64 32.70 -15.34
C VAL A 333 16.87 33.26 -16.02
N VAL A 334 17.97 32.49 -16.06
CA VAL A 334 19.22 32.90 -16.75
C VAL A 334 18.98 33.11 -18.24
N GLU A 335 18.33 32.15 -18.92
CA GLU A 335 18.02 32.23 -20.34
C GLU A 335 17.15 33.44 -20.66
N LEU A 336 16.12 33.69 -19.85
CA LEU A 336 15.25 34.86 -20.00
C LEU A 336 16.03 36.17 -19.78
N ALA A 337 16.82 36.26 -18.73
CA ALA A 337 17.62 37.46 -18.44
C ALA A 337 18.61 37.79 -19.58
N VAL A 338 19.33 36.78 -20.04
CA VAL A 338 20.26 36.94 -21.19
C VAL A 338 19.50 37.32 -22.45
N GLY A 339 18.40 36.63 -22.75
CA GLY A 339 17.57 36.90 -23.93
C GLY A 339 17.01 38.33 -23.95
N LEU A 340 16.46 38.78 -22.80
CA LEU A 340 15.93 40.15 -22.67
C LEU A 340 17.05 41.22 -22.74
N THR A 341 18.21 40.93 -22.15
CA THR A 341 19.36 41.83 -22.23
C THR A 341 19.80 42.04 -23.69
N ILE A 342 19.91 40.95 -24.45
CA ILE A 342 20.22 41.01 -25.89
C ILE A 342 19.16 41.73 -26.67
N ALA A 343 17.88 41.42 -26.42
CA ALA A 343 16.73 42.04 -27.07
C ALA A 343 16.70 43.57 -26.85
N LEU A 344 16.98 44.02 -25.63
CA LEU A 344 17.05 45.46 -25.31
C LEU A 344 18.27 46.15 -25.97
N LEU A 345 19.47 45.56 -25.89
CA LEU A 345 20.67 46.11 -26.46
C LEU A 345 20.60 46.21 -27.99
N ARG A 346 19.81 45.39 -28.64
CA ARG A 346 19.67 45.32 -30.09
C ARG A 346 18.39 46.03 -30.59
N ASP A 347 17.58 46.62 -29.74
CA ASP A 347 16.28 47.27 -30.06
C ASP A 347 15.35 46.29 -30.80
N VAL A 348 15.35 45.00 -30.46
CA VAL A 348 14.65 43.96 -31.24
C VAL A 348 13.15 44.24 -31.33
N ALA A 349 12.51 44.70 -30.26
CA ALA A 349 11.07 44.96 -30.19
C ALA A 349 10.70 46.13 -31.13
N ASP A 350 11.43 47.24 -31.05
CA ASP A 350 11.14 48.45 -31.84
C ASP A 350 11.43 48.23 -33.33
N LYS A 351 12.55 47.57 -33.64
CA LYS A 351 12.88 47.20 -35.04
C LYS A 351 11.89 46.20 -35.63
N SER A 352 11.44 45.22 -34.87
CA SER A 352 10.40 44.29 -35.31
C SER A 352 9.09 45.01 -35.57
N ALA A 353 8.68 45.93 -34.68
CA ALA A 353 7.48 46.74 -34.88
C ALA A 353 7.58 47.66 -36.12
N ALA A 354 8.74 48.30 -36.32
CA ALA A 354 9.00 49.11 -37.53
C ALA A 354 8.91 48.27 -38.81
N MET A 355 9.56 47.13 -38.86
CA MET A 355 9.48 46.20 -40.00
C MET A 355 8.03 45.76 -40.30
N HIS A 356 7.22 45.50 -39.28
CA HIS A 356 5.80 45.13 -39.48
C HIS A 356 4.95 46.31 -40.03
N ARG A 357 5.38 47.55 -39.82
CA ARG A 357 4.76 48.75 -40.41
C ARG A 357 5.30 49.08 -41.78
N GLY A 358 6.33 48.38 -42.29
CA GLY A 358 6.99 48.65 -43.55
C GLY A 358 8.02 49.79 -43.49
N GLU A 359 8.55 50.09 -42.30
CA GLU A 359 9.59 51.11 -42.04
C GLU A 359 11.00 50.53 -42.12
#